data_f2843c3e7cbbb90a541f499786a2cc1a
#
_entry.id   f2843c3e7cbbb90a541f499786a2cc1a
#
_cell.length_a   1.000
_cell.length_b   1.000
_cell.length_c   1.000
_cell.angle_alpha   90.00
_cell.angle_beta   90.00
_cell.angle_gamma   90.00
#
_symmetry.space_group_name_H-M   'P 1'
#
loop_
_entity.id
_entity.type
_entity.pdbx_description
1 polymer ?
#
loop_
_entity_poly.entity_id
_entity_poly.type
_entity_poly.pdbx_seq_one_letter_code
_entity_poly.pdbx_strand_id
1 'polypeptide(L)' 'MEIINVHEAKTHFSKLLARVHAGEEITIAKAGKPFAKLVPLSPVGERIPGIAK' A
#
# COMPACT_ATOMS: atom_id res chain seq x y z
N MET A 1 3.44 0.00 -10.97
CA MET A 1 2.63 0.84 -10.12
C MET A 1 1.19 0.83 -10.58
N GLU A 2 0.27 0.69 -9.68
CA GLU A 2 -1.11 0.56 -10.05
C GLU A 2 -1.95 1.53 -9.28
N ILE A 3 -2.99 2.03 -9.88
CA ILE A 3 -3.87 2.98 -9.23
C ILE A 3 -5.22 2.33 -9.04
N ILE A 4 -5.70 2.28 -7.83
CA ILE A 4 -6.95 1.62 -7.51
C ILE A 4 -7.85 2.55 -6.73
N ASN A 5 -9.13 2.50 -7.02
CA ASN A 5 -10.08 3.34 -6.32
C ASN A 5 -10.17 2.88 -4.87
N VAL A 6 -10.34 3.82 -3.97
CA VAL A 6 -10.38 3.50 -2.54
C VAL A 6 -11.49 2.49 -2.24
N HIS A 7 -12.56 2.54 -2.99
CA HIS A 7 -13.65 1.63 -2.77
C HIS A 7 -13.20 0.22 -3.08
N GLU A 8 -12.51 0.07 -4.17
CA GLU A 8 -12.03 -1.21 -4.58
C GLU A 8 -10.92 -1.67 -3.65
N ALA A 9 -10.12 -0.75 -3.19
CA ALA A 9 -9.06 -1.10 -2.28
C ALA A 9 -9.63 -1.69 -0.99
N LYS A 10 -10.74 -1.17 -0.53
CA LYS A 10 -11.33 -1.71 0.68
C LYS A 10 -11.82 -3.13 0.46
N THR A 11 -12.39 -3.37 -0.70
CA THR A 11 -12.94 -4.68 -0.98
C THR A 11 -11.85 -5.73 -1.15
N HIS A 12 -10.75 -5.34 -1.77
CA HIS A 12 -9.68 -6.31 -2.03
C HIS A 12 -8.41 -6.03 -1.25
N PHE A 13 -8.57 -5.46 -0.09
CA PHE A 13 -7.41 -5.01 0.67
C PHE A 13 -6.42 -6.13 0.96
N SER A 14 -6.91 -7.30 1.32
CA SER A 14 -6.03 -8.40 1.61
C SER A 14 -5.19 -8.79 0.41
N LYS A 15 -5.79 -8.78 -0.76
CA LYS A 15 -5.06 -9.12 -1.95
C LYS A 15 -4.06 -8.05 -2.28
N LEU A 16 -4.43 -6.80 -2.07
CA LEU A 16 -3.53 -5.71 -2.35
C LEU A 16 -2.33 -5.75 -1.42
N LEU A 17 -2.56 -6.09 -0.18
CA LEU A 17 -1.46 -6.20 0.76
C LEU A 17 -0.50 -7.30 0.35
N ALA A 18 -1.03 -8.40 -0.15
CA ALA A 18 -0.18 -9.49 -0.58
C ALA A 18 0.70 -9.05 -1.74
N ARG A 19 0.14 -8.27 -2.65
CA ARG A 19 0.91 -7.80 -3.79
C ARG A 19 1.99 -6.81 -3.34
N VAL A 20 1.62 -5.94 -2.42
CA VAL A 20 2.57 -4.98 -1.89
C VAL A 20 3.69 -5.71 -1.18
N HIS A 21 3.35 -6.76 -0.45
CA HIS A 21 4.35 -7.52 0.26
C HIS A 21 5.31 -8.18 -0.73
N ALA A 22 4.85 -8.41 -1.93
CA ALA A 22 5.69 -9.01 -2.95
C ALA A 22 6.56 -7.95 -3.63
N GLY A 23 6.41 -6.72 -3.26
CA GLY A 23 7.24 -5.67 -3.82
C GLY A 23 6.54 -4.69 -4.74
N GLU A 24 5.26 -4.77 -4.84
CA GLU A 24 4.54 -3.86 -5.72
C GLU A 24 4.12 -2.60 -4.98
N GLU A 25 3.88 -1.56 -5.72
CA GLU A 25 3.40 -0.32 -5.14
C GLU A 25 2.05 -0.03 -5.73
N ILE A 26 1.11 0.31 -4.90
CA ILE A 26 -0.26 0.54 -5.34
C ILE A 26 -0.72 1.88 -4.82
N THR A 27 -1.23 2.72 -5.70
CA THR A 27 -1.73 4.02 -5.32
C THR A 27 -3.25 3.92 -5.17
N ILE A 28 -3.77 4.43 -4.09
CA ILE A 28 -5.20 4.42 -3.86
C ILE A 28 -5.73 5.80 -4.14
N ALA A 29 -6.71 5.86 -5.01
CA ALA A 29 -7.27 7.13 -5.41
C ALA A 29 -8.71 7.26 -4.95
N LYS A 30 -9.13 8.49 -4.75
CA LYS A 30 -10.48 8.73 -4.35
C LYS A 30 -10.99 9.87 -5.22
N ALA A 31 -12.09 9.67 -5.87
CA ALA A 31 -12.67 10.67 -6.75
C ALA A 31 -11.65 11.14 -7.78
N GLY A 32 -10.89 10.23 -8.29
CA GLY A 32 -9.92 10.58 -9.33
C GLY A 32 -8.66 11.23 -8.84
N LYS A 33 -8.48 11.35 -7.54
CA LYS A 33 -7.27 11.97 -7.02
C LYS A 33 -6.49 11.02 -6.15
N PRO A 34 -5.19 11.07 -6.20
CA PRO A 34 -4.38 10.20 -5.37
C PRO A 34 -4.66 10.52 -3.91
N PHE A 35 -4.89 9.49 -3.15
CA PHE A 35 -5.26 9.64 -1.77
C PHE A 35 -4.21 9.05 -0.85
N ALA A 36 -3.73 7.88 -1.17
CA ALA A 36 -2.75 7.21 -0.36
C ALA A 36 -1.97 6.25 -1.22
N LYS A 37 -0.95 5.66 -0.67
CA LYS A 37 -0.15 4.74 -1.44
C LYS A 37 0.28 3.61 -0.54
N LEU A 38 0.22 2.39 -1.05
CA LEU A 38 0.65 1.24 -0.32
C LEU A 38 2.03 0.85 -0.85
N VAL A 39 2.98 0.75 0.03
CA VAL A 39 4.32 0.35 -0.37
C VAL A 39 4.82 -0.65 0.63
N PRO A 40 5.71 -1.53 0.24
CA PRO A 40 6.22 -2.52 1.16
C PRO A 40 7.22 -1.87 2.11
N LEU A 41 7.24 -2.37 3.31
CA LEU A 41 8.22 -1.89 4.26
C LEU A 41 9.53 -2.50 3.85
N SER A 42 10.56 -1.76 4.01
CA SER A 42 11.85 -2.26 3.62
C SER A 42 12.28 -3.34 4.57
N PRO A 43 12.56 -4.48 4.10
CA PRO A 43 12.92 -5.57 4.97
C PRO A 43 14.35 -5.56 5.33
N VAL A 44 15.12 -4.76 4.74
CA VAL A 44 16.47 -4.78 4.95
C VAL A 44 16.93 -4.17 6.17
N GLY A 45 16.75 -4.71 7.23
CA GLY A 45 17.26 -4.21 8.43
C GLY A 45 16.92 -2.80 8.71
N GLU A 46 15.96 -2.31 8.07
CA GLU A 46 15.63 -1.00 8.27
C GLU A 46 14.94 -0.83 9.52
N ARG A 47 15.24 0.11 10.28
CA ARG A 47 14.56 0.36 11.43
C ARG A 47 13.46 1.21 11.14
N ILE A 48 12.31 1.01 11.58
CA ILE A 48 11.20 1.83 11.32
C ILE A 48 10.90 2.57 12.56
N PRO A 49 11.36 3.74 12.68
CA PRO A 49 11.18 4.50 13.88
C PRO A 49 9.74 4.74 14.12
N GLY A 50 9.30 4.85 15.19
CA GLY A 50 7.93 5.16 15.43
C GLY A 50 7.06 3.96 15.50
N ILE A 51 7.43 2.93 14.86
CA ILE A 51 6.65 1.79 14.86
C ILE A 51 7.11 0.89 15.89
N ALA A 52 8.25 1.03 16.18
CA ALA A 52 8.79 0.19 17.12
C ALA A 52 8.14 0.43 18.36
N LYS A 53 7.34 0.33 18.76
CA LYS A 53 6.89 0.61 19.93
C LYS A 53 6.28 -0.30 20.51
#